data_402850910b3637ac5a9f7b072c9a3221
#
_entry.id   402850910b3637ac5a9f7b072c9a3221
#
_cell.length_a   1.000
_cell.length_b   1.000
_cell.length_c   1.000
_cell.angle_alpha   90.00
_cell.angle_beta   90.00
_cell.angle_gamma   90.00
#
_symmetry.space_group_name_H-M   'P 1'
#
loop_
_entity.id
_entity.type
_entity.pdbx_description
1 polymer ?
#
loop_
_entity_poly.entity_id
_entity_poly.type
_entity_poly.pdbx_seq_one_letter_code
_entity_poly.pdbx_strand_id
1 'polypeptide(L)'
;MHHDHTFVYADEVKKYKTHHLTRPGHSKTSDNDENAAFQEHKGKESLVNKCIRTIAVNFDKNPNIDGLPEKLLPKLVDQLSLTLPVNISAAFIHSESYWKRCCIEGKGWRNCQIAEHGLTWKQTFFEKFMEEELETFDPNVHDIDELRSKLEAAEDYVFNLTIKQLMSHMDLSHIFSRLPNLSKLELTYGVKQIKMNYERSLFGMKISDADSLKQCIKTTDVLTTLMLPANLIDDDLLRQLMGGLINNSTITHLDFSHNKITNHGARLLAKLLGSRSVLTCLNLADNQIHAEGGKYLGRALRRNESLIELNLRLNRLTDNGGKALLQGLRDNGSLQLLNLSANSLAEQSADELSTLFQFPHSALAAIDLSNNELNEPEFSSIESSLSNNMSLTSLDLRNNRVSKESDALDRISMIVRKNELDSRK
;
A
#
# COMPACT_ATOMS: atom_id res chain seq x y z
N MET A 1 -3.82 20.65 6.20
CA MET A 1 -4.30 20.26 4.86
C MET A 1 -3.86 18.82 4.65
N HIS A 2 -4.67 17.86 5.07
CA HIS A 2 -4.43 16.45 4.84
C HIS A 2 -5.63 15.89 4.09
N HIS A 3 -5.35 15.29 2.98
CA HIS A 3 -6.34 14.75 2.05
C HIS A 3 -6.78 13.36 2.48
N ASP A 4 -8.08 13.19 2.53
CA ASP A 4 -8.78 11.91 2.64
C ASP A 4 -8.37 10.93 1.53
N HIS A 5 -7.80 9.81 1.90
CA HIS A 5 -7.42 8.75 0.97
C HIS A 5 -8.17 7.43 1.18
N THR A 6 -9.46 7.46 1.51
CA THR A 6 -10.17 6.19 1.65
C THR A 6 -11.58 6.09 1.06
N PHE A 7 -12.16 7.13 0.44
CA PHE A 7 -13.55 7.01 -0.08
C PHE A 7 -13.88 7.77 -1.39
N VAL A 8 -12.95 7.96 -2.32
CA VAL A 8 -13.23 8.66 -3.60
C VAL A 8 -13.18 7.72 -4.82
N TYR A 9 -13.49 6.44 -4.68
CA TYR A 9 -13.41 5.49 -5.81
C TYR A 9 -14.73 5.19 -6.54
N ALA A 10 -15.86 5.80 -6.17
CA ALA A 10 -17.14 5.47 -6.81
C ALA A 10 -17.61 6.43 -7.91
N ASP A 11 -17.21 7.69 -7.90
CA ASP A 11 -17.81 8.69 -8.81
C ASP A 11 -16.95 9.12 -10.00
N GLU A 12 -15.65 8.95 -9.99
CA GLU A 12 -14.79 9.30 -11.13
C GLU A 12 -14.75 8.26 -12.25
N VAL A 13 -15.10 7.00 -11.96
CA VAL A 13 -15.15 5.94 -12.99
C VAL A 13 -16.33 6.12 -13.96
N LYS A 14 -17.34 6.93 -13.62
CA LYS A 14 -18.48 7.21 -14.52
C LYS A 14 -18.22 8.25 -15.60
N LYS A 15 -17.18 9.07 -15.50
CA LYS A 15 -16.88 10.12 -16.49
C LYS A 15 -16.10 9.65 -17.71
N TYR A 16 -15.48 8.49 -17.67
CA TYR A 16 -14.66 7.98 -18.80
C TYR A 16 -15.32 6.90 -19.66
N LYS A 17 -16.59 6.57 -19.45
CA LYS A 17 -17.31 5.51 -20.21
C LYS A 17 -18.20 5.97 -21.36
N THR A 18 -18.22 7.23 -21.74
CA THR A 18 -19.15 7.74 -22.77
C THR A 18 -18.47 8.43 -23.96
N HIS A 19 -17.40 7.89 -24.49
CA HIS A 19 -16.95 8.28 -25.84
C HIS A 19 -16.19 7.13 -26.48
N HIS A 20 -16.90 6.17 -27.04
CA HIS A 20 -16.53 5.37 -28.22
C HIS A 20 -17.61 4.33 -28.44
N LEU A 21 -18.46 4.59 -29.40
CA LEU A 21 -19.10 3.60 -30.28
C LEU A 21 -20.22 4.29 -31.08
N THR A 22 -19.85 4.87 -32.20
CA THR A 22 -20.79 5.02 -33.32
C THR A 22 -20.06 4.56 -34.58
N ARG A 23 -20.44 3.42 -35.08
CA ARG A 23 -20.15 2.99 -36.45
C ARG A 23 -21.11 3.71 -37.39
N PRO A 24 -20.67 4.26 -38.53
CA PRO A 24 -21.60 4.60 -39.62
C PRO A 24 -21.83 3.35 -40.49
N GLY A 25 -23.08 3.18 -40.82
CA GLY A 25 -23.55 2.08 -41.66
C GLY A 25 -23.22 2.24 -43.15
N HIS A 26 -23.24 1.13 -43.81
CA HIS A 26 -23.13 1.00 -45.26
C HIS A 26 -24.29 1.70 -45.97
N SER A 27 -23.99 2.53 -46.98
CA SER A 27 -24.87 2.74 -48.11
C SER A 27 -24.09 2.47 -49.40
N LYS A 28 -24.61 1.52 -50.18
CA LYS A 28 -24.20 1.24 -51.56
C LYS A 28 -24.77 2.31 -52.48
N THR A 29 -23.94 2.90 -53.33
CA THR A 29 -24.36 3.34 -54.66
C THR A 29 -23.18 3.12 -55.63
N SER A 30 -23.54 2.55 -56.74
CA SER A 30 -22.76 2.25 -57.94
C SER A 30 -22.42 3.51 -58.71
N ASP A 31 -21.29 3.55 -59.35
CA ASP A 31 -21.05 3.59 -60.77
C ASP A 31 -19.74 4.29 -61.14
N ASN A 32 -18.97 3.55 -61.90
CA ASN A 32 -18.13 3.90 -63.03
C ASN A 32 -17.29 5.18 -63.07
N ASP A 33 -16.08 4.97 -63.20
CA ASP A 33 -15.19 5.30 -64.32
C ASP A 33 -13.82 5.88 -63.93
N GLU A 34 -12.89 5.45 -64.69
CA GLU A 34 -11.58 6.03 -65.01
C GLU A 34 -10.37 5.65 -64.17
N ASN A 35 -9.66 4.72 -64.75
CA ASN A 35 -8.23 4.48 -64.63
C ASN A 35 -7.44 5.79 -64.46
N ALA A 36 -7.00 6.07 -63.25
CA ALA A 36 -5.80 6.85 -63.03
C ALA A 36 -4.88 5.98 -62.17
N ALA A 37 -3.85 5.46 -62.80
CA ALA A 37 -2.73 4.78 -62.16
C ALA A 37 -2.10 5.71 -61.15
N PHE A 38 -2.56 5.68 -59.89
CA PHE A 38 -1.80 6.18 -58.77
C PHE A 38 -0.66 5.20 -58.53
N GLN A 39 0.46 5.44 -59.21
CA GLN A 39 1.75 4.96 -58.76
C GLN A 39 1.89 5.42 -57.31
N GLU A 40 1.82 4.48 -56.39
CA GLU A 40 2.37 4.67 -55.05
C GLU A 40 3.83 5.09 -55.19
N HIS A 41 4.08 6.40 -55.24
CA HIS A 41 5.37 6.92 -54.90
C HIS A 41 5.63 6.48 -53.46
N LYS A 42 6.37 5.37 -53.26
CA LYS A 42 7.11 5.09 -52.05
C LYS A 42 7.94 6.33 -51.76
N GLY A 43 7.38 7.25 -50.97
CA GLY A 43 8.00 8.54 -50.67
C GLY A 43 9.38 8.23 -50.11
N LYS A 44 10.41 8.77 -50.74
CA LYS A 44 11.80 8.67 -50.26
C LYS A 44 11.79 9.23 -48.86
N GLU A 45 12.08 8.40 -47.84
CA GLU A 45 12.22 8.80 -46.46
C GLU A 45 13.12 10.05 -46.41
N SER A 46 12.69 11.13 -45.72
CA SER A 46 13.46 12.37 -45.65
C SER A 46 14.83 12.10 -45.01
N LEU A 47 15.86 12.85 -45.42
CA LEU A 47 17.20 12.73 -44.84
C LEU A 47 17.16 12.86 -43.31
N VAL A 48 16.33 13.76 -42.79
CA VAL A 48 16.12 13.97 -41.34
C VAL A 48 15.62 12.69 -40.69
N ASN A 49 14.63 12.00 -41.27
CA ASN A 49 14.08 10.76 -40.67
C ASN A 49 15.13 9.64 -40.69
N LYS A 50 15.96 9.56 -41.77
CA LYS A 50 17.08 8.60 -41.84
C LYS A 50 18.11 8.88 -40.74
N CYS A 51 18.48 10.13 -40.51
CA CYS A 51 19.41 10.51 -39.46
C CYS A 51 18.84 10.14 -38.05
N ILE A 52 17.57 10.48 -37.80
CA ILE A 52 16.91 10.12 -36.53
C ILE A 52 16.91 8.63 -36.30
N ARG A 53 16.58 7.85 -37.32
CA ARG A 53 16.58 6.38 -37.24
C ARG A 53 17.98 5.83 -36.99
N THR A 54 19.01 6.40 -37.64
CA THR A 54 20.39 5.99 -37.38
C THR A 54 20.83 6.27 -35.95
N ILE A 55 20.45 7.44 -35.40
CA ILE A 55 20.70 7.78 -34.01
C ILE A 55 19.96 6.79 -33.10
N ALA A 56 18.66 6.55 -33.35
CA ALA A 56 17.86 5.65 -32.52
C ALA A 56 18.40 4.21 -32.47
N VAL A 57 18.89 3.67 -33.60
CA VAL A 57 19.45 2.31 -33.69
C VAL A 57 20.80 2.19 -32.97
N ASN A 58 21.59 3.27 -32.94
CA ASN A 58 22.90 3.26 -32.30
C ASN A 58 22.90 3.94 -30.91
N PHE A 59 21.74 4.21 -30.35
CA PHE A 59 21.61 4.96 -29.09
C PHE A 59 22.27 4.24 -27.90
N ASP A 60 22.29 2.92 -27.91
CA ASP A 60 22.98 2.09 -26.90
C ASP A 60 24.51 2.31 -26.89
N LYS A 61 25.09 2.61 -28.05
CA LYS A 61 26.55 2.79 -28.21
C LYS A 61 26.99 4.26 -28.06
N ASN A 62 26.11 5.18 -28.43
CA ASN A 62 26.37 6.60 -28.36
C ASN A 62 25.08 7.35 -27.96
N PRO A 63 24.76 7.42 -26.65
CA PRO A 63 23.53 8.02 -26.13
C PRO A 63 23.55 9.55 -26.14
N ASN A 64 24.43 10.18 -26.92
CA ASN A 64 24.53 11.63 -26.99
C ASN A 64 23.42 12.20 -27.87
N ILE A 65 22.62 13.08 -27.28
CA ILE A 65 21.57 13.87 -27.94
C ILE A 65 21.90 15.36 -28.02
N ASP A 66 23.11 15.75 -27.59
CA ASP A 66 23.57 17.15 -27.60
C ASP A 66 23.60 17.68 -29.03
N GLY A 67 23.06 18.87 -29.23
CA GLY A 67 22.95 19.49 -30.53
C GLY A 67 21.78 19.04 -31.40
N LEU A 68 20.95 18.08 -30.95
CA LEU A 68 19.72 17.75 -31.64
C LEU A 68 18.68 18.85 -31.40
N PRO A 69 18.07 19.43 -32.45
CA PRO A 69 17.02 20.44 -32.27
C PRO A 69 15.85 19.90 -31.44
N GLU A 70 15.35 20.65 -30.47
CA GLU A 70 14.25 20.24 -29.57
C GLU A 70 13.03 19.69 -30.32
N LYS A 71 12.71 20.26 -31.50
CA LYS A 71 11.60 19.83 -32.35
C LYS A 71 11.76 18.39 -32.89
N LEU A 72 12.97 17.84 -32.88
CA LEU A 72 13.27 16.48 -33.34
C LEU A 72 13.34 15.46 -32.19
N LEU A 73 13.47 15.93 -30.95
CA LEU A 73 13.50 15.05 -29.77
C LEU A 73 12.28 14.11 -29.67
N PRO A 74 11.03 14.57 -29.85
CA PRO A 74 9.88 13.67 -29.82
C PRO A 74 9.96 12.56 -30.87
N LYS A 75 10.41 12.90 -32.10
CA LYS A 75 10.56 11.93 -33.17
C LYS A 75 11.66 10.90 -32.91
N LEU A 76 12.75 11.31 -32.25
CA LEU A 76 13.78 10.38 -31.82
C LEU A 76 13.24 9.46 -30.72
N VAL A 77 12.61 10.02 -29.70
CA VAL A 77 12.03 9.29 -28.57
C VAL A 77 11.05 8.23 -29.04
N ASP A 78 10.20 8.55 -30.03
CA ASP A 78 9.24 7.58 -30.61
C ASP A 78 9.91 6.40 -31.34
N GLN A 79 11.15 6.57 -31.79
CA GLN A 79 11.92 5.54 -32.50
C GLN A 79 12.91 4.78 -31.64
N LEU A 80 13.16 5.23 -30.38
CA LEU A 80 14.04 4.54 -29.46
C LEU A 80 13.53 3.14 -29.13
N SER A 81 14.46 2.21 -29.04
CA SER A 81 14.17 0.84 -28.57
C SER A 81 13.68 0.85 -27.14
N LEU A 82 12.65 0.05 -26.83
CA LEU A 82 12.14 -0.17 -25.47
C LEU A 82 12.99 -1.19 -24.68
N THR A 83 13.99 -1.80 -25.34
CA THR A 83 14.92 -2.77 -24.74
C THR A 83 16.30 -2.18 -24.51
N LEU A 84 16.43 -0.85 -24.46
CA LEU A 84 17.69 -0.19 -24.13
C LEU A 84 18.14 -0.61 -22.71
N PRO A 85 19.46 -0.73 -22.47
CA PRO A 85 20.00 -0.94 -21.13
C PRO A 85 19.48 0.12 -20.16
N VAL A 86 19.04 -0.33 -18.98
CA VAL A 86 18.36 0.54 -18.00
C VAL A 86 19.25 1.68 -17.52
N ASN A 87 20.55 1.44 -17.34
CA ASN A 87 21.52 2.48 -16.97
C ASN A 87 21.63 3.59 -18.01
N ILE A 88 21.60 3.25 -19.32
CA ILE A 88 21.63 4.23 -20.40
C ILE A 88 20.31 5.00 -20.46
N SER A 89 19.18 4.29 -20.46
CA SER A 89 17.87 4.93 -20.54
C SER A 89 17.58 5.82 -19.31
N ALA A 90 18.00 5.40 -18.11
CA ALA A 90 17.85 6.19 -16.90
C ALA A 90 18.57 7.55 -17.00
N ALA A 91 19.83 7.53 -17.47
CA ALA A 91 20.68 8.71 -17.50
C ALA A 91 20.29 9.71 -18.61
N PHE A 92 19.90 9.23 -19.79
CA PHE A 92 19.76 10.08 -20.98
C PHE A 92 18.31 10.34 -21.43
N ILE A 93 17.33 9.57 -20.97
CA ILE A 93 15.95 9.72 -21.42
C ILE A 93 15.07 10.28 -20.30
N HIS A 94 14.62 11.53 -20.49
CA HIS A 94 13.73 12.24 -19.54
C HIS A 94 12.27 12.30 -20.00
N SER A 95 11.99 11.82 -21.23
CA SER A 95 10.66 11.91 -21.83
C SER A 95 9.66 10.93 -21.20
N GLU A 96 8.60 11.44 -20.61
CA GLU A 96 7.51 10.66 -20.04
C GLU A 96 6.81 9.75 -21.08
N SER A 97 6.75 10.16 -22.36
CA SER A 97 6.17 9.35 -23.43
C SER A 97 6.97 8.07 -23.68
N TYR A 98 8.31 8.12 -23.58
CA TYR A 98 9.16 6.93 -23.66
C TYR A 98 8.88 5.95 -22.53
N TRP A 99 8.86 6.44 -21.31
CA TRP A 99 8.63 5.60 -20.13
C TRP A 99 7.23 4.99 -20.10
N LYS A 100 6.23 5.75 -20.58
CA LYS A 100 4.88 5.21 -20.80
C LYS A 100 4.90 4.04 -21.79
N ARG A 101 5.62 4.18 -22.91
CA ARG A 101 5.78 3.09 -23.89
C ARG A 101 6.52 1.90 -23.28
N CYS A 102 7.59 2.14 -22.52
CA CYS A 102 8.30 1.07 -21.79
C CYS A 102 7.36 0.29 -20.88
N CYS A 103 6.50 0.95 -20.11
CA CYS A 103 5.53 0.31 -19.24
C CYS A 103 4.49 -0.50 -20.02
N ILE A 104 3.86 0.12 -21.03
CA ILE A 104 2.68 -0.45 -21.71
C ILE A 104 3.08 -1.41 -22.82
N GLU A 105 3.97 -0.99 -23.73
CA GLU A 105 4.35 -1.75 -24.92
C GLU A 105 5.54 -2.68 -24.64
N GLY A 106 6.54 -2.21 -23.88
CA GLY A 106 7.75 -2.97 -23.58
C GLY A 106 7.51 -4.07 -22.54
N LYS A 107 6.94 -3.72 -21.40
CA LYS A 107 6.66 -4.66 -20.29
C LYS A 107 5.25 -5.26 -20.34
N GLY A 108 4.32 -4.65 -21.09
CA GLY A 108 2.94 -5.13 -21.19
C GLY A 108 2.11 -4.89 -19.92
N TRP A 109 2.52 -3.97 -19.05
CA TRP A 109 1.77 -3.67 -17.84
C TRP A 109 0.48 -2.92 -18.16
N ARG A 110 -0.67 -3.53 -17.81
CA ARG A 110 -2.00 -3.01 -18.16
C ARG A 110 -2.58 -2.04 -17.12
N ASN A 111 -2.17 -2.16 -15.86
CA ASN A 111 -2.65 -1.35 -14.73
C ASN A 111 -1.49 -0.59 -14.10
N CYS A 112 -1.06 0.50 -14.73
CA CYS A 112 -0.09 1.41 -14.12
C CYS A 112 -0.86 2.48 -13.34
N GLN A 113 -0.88 2.36 -12.02
CA GLN A 113 -1.49 3.37 -11.13
C GLN A 113 -0.46 4.47 -10.86
N ILE A 114 -0.30 5.40 -11.80
CA ILE A 114 0.71 6.47 -11.75
C ILE A 114 0.61 7.28 -10.45
N ALA A 115 -0.60 7.42 -9.90
CA ALA A 115 -0.81 8.15 -8.64
C ALA A 115 -0.10 7.50 -7.43
N GLU A 116 0.09 6.18 -7.44
CA GLU A 116 0.83 5.45 -6.42
C GLU A 116 2.35 5.57 -6.59
N HIS A 117 2.80 6.06 -7.75
CA HIS A 117 4.19 6.16 -8.18
C HIS A 117 4.61 7.60 -8.51
N GLY A 118 4.27 8.56 -7.67
CA GLY A 118 4.74 9.94 -7.79
C GLY A 118 4.27 10.72 -9.02
N LEU A 119 3.21 10.25 -9.71
CA LEU A 119 2.61 10.88 -10.90
C LEU A 119 3.51 10.93 -12.14
N THR A 120 4.60 10.15 -12.20
CA THR A 120 5.49 10.10 -13.37
C THR A 120 5.58 8.68 -13.93
N TRP A 121 5.68 8.55 -15.25
CA TRP A 121 5.87 7.27 -15.90
C TRP A 121 7.28 6.71 -15.66
N LYS A 122 8.27 7.59 -15.55
CA LYS A 122 9.64 7.18 -15.26
C LYS A 122 9.74 6.53 -13.88
N GLN A 123 9.19 7.15 -12.86
CA GLN A 123 9.14 6.57 -11.51
C GLN A 123 8.33 5.27 -11.48
N THR A 124 7.14 5.26 -12.10
CA THR A 124 6.31 4.06 -12.23
C THR A 124 7.10 2.89 -12.87
N PHE A 125 7.88 3.18 -13.92
CA PHE A 125 8.70 2.18 -14.57
C PHE A 125 9.76 1.62 -13.63
N PHE A 126 10.56 2.49 -12.97
CA PHE A 126 11.65 2.04 -12.12
C PHE A 126 11.18 1.29 -10.87
N GLU A 127 10.13 1.74 -10.22
CA GLU A 127 9.57 1.05 -9.05
C GLU A 127 9.09 -0.35 -9.44
N LYS A 128 8.24 -0.47 -10.47
CA LYS A 128 7.77 -1.78 -10.95
C LYS A 128 8.87 -2.66 -11.55
N PHE A 129 9.83 -2.08 -12.23
CA PHE A 129 10.97 -2.81 -12.78
C PHE A 129 11.82 -3.41 -11.66
N MET A 130 12.09 -2.65 -10.60
CA MET A 130 12.86 -3.14 -9.46
C MET A 130 12.08 -4.18 -8.65
N GLU A 131 10.75 -4.06 -8.53
CA GLU A 131 9.89 -5.09 -7.94
C GLU A 131 10.05 -6.42 -8.69
N GLU A 132 9.93 -6.43 -10.03
CA GLU A 132 10.09 -7.64 -10.85
C GLU A 132 11.51 -8.23 -10.74
N GLU A 133 12.55 -7.40 -10.79
CA GLU A 133 13.94 -7.85 -10.69
C GLU A 133 14.23 -8.51 -9.33
N LEU A 134 13.75 -7.90 -8.23
CA LEU A 134 13.94 -8.43 -6.88
C LEU A 134 13.11 -9.71 -6.64
N GLU A 135 11.88 -9.77 -7.16
CA GLU A 135 11.04 -10.96 -7.05
C GLU A 135 11.58 -12.17 -7.81
N THR A 136 12.29 -11.94 -8.91
CA THR A 136 12.84 -13.01 -9.76
C THR A 136 14.31 -13.32 -9.48
N PHE A 137 14.97 -12.52 -8.65
CA PHE A 137 16.39 -12.70 -8.33
C PHE A 137 16.65 -14.01 -7.59
N ASP A 138 17.49 -14.85 -8.18
CA ASP A 138 18.03 -16.07 -7.54
C ASP A 138 19.56 -15.96 -7.48
N PRO A 139 20.15 -15.91 -6.27
CA PRO A 139 21.61 -15.77 -6.12
C PRO A 139 22.43 -16.95 -6.66
N ASN A 140 21.78 -18.08 -6.98
CA ASN A 140 22.44 -19.24 -7.60
C ASN A 140 22.53 -19.12 -9.14
N VAL A 141 21.72 -18.24 -9.72
CA VAL A 141 21.58 -18.12 -11.20
C VAL A 141 21.99 -16.73 -11.67
N HIS A 142 21.68 -15.70 -10.89
CA HIS A 142 21.86 -14.30 -11.30
C HIS A 142 23.07 -13.68 -10.59
N ASP A 143 23.77 -12.79 -11.29
CA ASP A 143 24.88 -12.05 -10.71
C ASP A 143 24.36 -10.89 -9.83
N ILE A 144 24.87 -10.83 -8.60
CA ILE A 144 24.54 -9.77 -7.66
C ILE A 144 25.05 -8.39 -8.14
N ASP A 145 26.16 -8.35 -8.89
CA ASP A 145 26.71 -7.09 -9.38
C ASP A 145 25.87 -6.51 -10.53
N GLU A 146 25.22 -7.37 -11.32
CA GLU A 146 24.23 -6.92 -12.29
C GLU A 146 23.01 -6.29 -11.60
N LEU A 147 22.48 -6.94 -10.54
CA LEU A 147 21.39 -6.37 -9.74
C LEU A 147 21.78 -5.04 -9.11
N ARG A 148 23.00 -4.93 -8.58
CA ARG A 148 23.53 -3.68 -8.02
C ARG A 148 23.56 -2.54 -9.04
N SER A 149 24.02 -2.82 -10.25
CA SER A 149 24.04 -1.83 -11.33
C SER A 149 22.64 -1.35 -11.71
N LYS A 150 21.63 -2.25 -11.68
CA LYS A 150 20.21 -1.89 -11.91
C LYS A 150 19.67 -1.03 -10.77
N LEU A 151 20.00 -1.35 -9.52
CA LEU A 151 19.62 -0.55 -8.34
C LEU A 151 20.23 0.85 -8.39
N GLU A 152 21.52 0.98 -8.74
CA GLU A 152 22.19 2.27 -8.92
C GLU A 152 21.55 3.11 -10.03
N ALA A 153 21.15 2.50 -11.15
CA ALA A 153 20.42 3.20 -12.21
C ALA A 153 19.01 3.66 -11.79
N ALA A 154 18.43 3.05 -10.76
CA ALA A 154 17.11 3.35 -10.22
C ALA A 154 17.13 4.29 -9.01
N GLU A 155 18.30 4.69 -8.51
CA GLU A 155 18.52 5.43 -7.26
C GLU A 155 17.61 6.64 -7.08
N ASP A 156 17.50 7.45 -8.12
CA ASP A 156 16.71 8.71 -8.09
C ASP A 156 15.21 8.52 -8.28
N TYR A 157 14.77 7.31 -8.65
CA TYR A 157 13.41 7.08 -9.13
C TYR A 157 12.62 6.08 -8.29
N VAL A 158 13.21 5.47 -7.27
CA VAL A 158 12.54 4.48 -6.42
C VAL A 158 12.31 5.02 -5.03
N PHE A 159 11.05 5.31 -4.73
CA PHE A 159 10.57 5.76 -3.44
C PHE A 159 9.69 4.70 -2.76
N ASN A 160 9.04 3.85 -3.55
CA ASN A 160 8.15 2.80 -3.07
C ASN A 160 8.54 1.47 -3.69
N LEU A 161 8.61 0.43 -2.87
CA LEU A 161 8.80 -0.96 -3.32
C LEU A 161 7.75 -1.87 -2.69
N THR A 162 7.05 -2.63 -3.53
CA THR A 162 6.09 -3.65 -3.12
C THR A 162 6.55 -5.03 -3.61
N ILE A 163 7.39 -5.69 -2.83
CA ILE A 163 7.97 -7.00 -3.15
C ILE A 163 7.07 -8.09 -2.57
N LYS A 164 6.25 -8.69 -3.42
CA LYS A 164 5.23 -9.66 -3.01
C LYS A 164 5.78 -11.07 -2.80
N GLN A 165 6.99 -11.37 -3.28
CA GLN A 165 7.69 -12.62 -3.04
C GLN A 165 9.21 -12.41 -3.13
N LEU A 166 9.89 -12.40 -2.00
CA LEU A 166 11.35 -12.40 -1.95
C LEU A 166 11.84 -13.84 -1.66
N MET A 167 12.19 -14.58 -2.70
CA MET A 167 12.67 -15.95 -2.60
C MET A 167 14.13 -16.04 -2.18
N SER A 168 14.93 -15.06 -2.59
CA SER A 168 16.37 -15.07 -2.44
C SER A 168 16.87 -14.99 -1.00
N HIS A 169 16.03 -14.51 -0.06
CA HIS A 169 16.47 -14.19 1.31
C HIS A 169 17.80 -13.37 1.34
N MET A 170 17.95 -12.49 0.35
CA MET A 170 19.14 -11.68 0.20
C MET A 170 19.29 -10.66 1.34
N ASP A 171 20.53 -10.23 1.58
CA ASP A 171 20.78 -9.14 2.52
C ASP A 171 20.19 -7.82 1.98
N LEU A 172 19.24 -7.27 2.73
CA LEU A 172 18.54 -6.04 2.36
C LEU A 172 19.44 -4.80 2.35
N SER A 173 20.66 -4.89 2.93
CA SER A 173 21.66 -3.81 2.83
C SER A 173 21.99 -3.46 1.38
N HIS A 174 21.92 -4.44 0.47
CA HIS A 174 22.12 -4.20 -0.97
C HIS A 174 21.06 -3.27 -1.57
N ILE A 175 19.83 -3.32 -1.06
CA ILE A 175 18.71 -2.45 -1.48
C ILE A 175 18.86 -1.09 -0.81
N PHE A 176 18.91 -1.05 0.52
CA PHE A 176 18.92 0.21 1.28
C PHE A 176 20.14 1.09 1.02
N SER A 177 21.31 0.49 0.72
CA SER A 177 22.51 1.26 0.41
C SER A 177 22.48 1.94 -0.97
N ARG A 178 21.60 1.50 -1.87
CA ARG A 178 21.52 2.00 -3.24
C ARG A 178 20.20 2.71 -3.57
N LEU A 179 19.23 2.64 -2.68
CA LEU A 179 17.96 3.34 -2.81
C LEU A 179 17.76 4.29 -1.62
N PRO A 180 18.53 5.41 -1.59
CA PRO A 180 18.51 6.33 -0.46
C PRO A 180 17.16 7.05 -0.29
N ASN A 181 16.32 7.08 -1.33
CA ASN A 181 15.03 7.73 -1.32
C ASN A 181 13.86 6.78 -0.96
N LEU A 182 14.16 5.51 -0.60
CA LEU A 182 13.14 4.51 -0.32
C LEU A 182 12.35 4.86 0.94
N SER A 183 11.13 5.39 0.74
CA SER A 183 10.24 5.86 1.81
C SER A 183 9.18 4.83 2.22
N LYS A 184 8.80 3.94 1.30
CA LYS A 184 7.85 2.86 1.56
C LYS A 184 8.40 1.52 1.09
N LEU A 185 8.38 0.54 1.99
CA LEU A 185 8.73 -0.86 1.70
C LEU A 185 7.60 -1.78 2.17
N GLU A 186 7.01 -2.51 1.21
CA GLU A 186 6.16 -3.67 1.47
C GLU A 186 6.93 -4.92 1.04
N LEU A 187 7.08 -5.88 1.95
CA LEU A 187 7.92 -7.05 1.70
C LEU A 187 7.25 -8.32 2.23
N THR A 188 7.11 -9.31 1.36
CA THR A 188 6.69 -10.66 1.73
C THR A 188 7.75 -11.66 1.29
N TYR A 189 8.25 -12.47 2.23
CA TYR A 189 9.21 -13.54 1.96
C TYR A 189 8.50 -14.82 1.53
N GLY A 190 9.08 -15.50 0.56
CA GLY A 190 8.63 -16.81 0.10
C GLY A 190 8.03 -16.82 -1.30
N VAL A 191 7.46 -17.95 -1.69
CA VAL A 191 6.99 -18.25 -3.05
C VAL A 191 5.46 -18.22 -3.11
N LYS A 192 4.88 -17.46 -4.04
CA LYS A 192 3.41 -17.39 -4.21
C LYS A 192 2.80 -18.59 -4.91
N GLN A 193 3.51 -19.20 -5.86
CA GLN A 193 2.98 -20.27 -6.68
C GLN A 193 3.77 -21.55 -6.46
N ILE A 194 3.36 -22.32 -5.44
CA ILE A 194 3.89 -23.65 -5.22
C ILE A 194 2.94 -24.64 -5.86
N LYS A 195 3.44 -25.31 -6.91
CA LYS A 195 2.78 -26.48 -7.46
C LYS A 195 2.78 -27.57 -6.39
N MET A 196 2.96 -28.80 -6.64
CA MET A 196 2.82 -29.88 -5.66
C MET A 196 3.92 -30.00 -4.57
N ASN A 197 4.94 -29.17 -4.58
CA ASN A 197 6.09 -29.25 -3.67
C ASN A 197 6.01 -28.20 -2.56
N TYR A 198 5.11 -28.42 -1.60
CA TYR A 198 5.00 -27.55 -0.43
C TYR A 198 6.11 -27.86 0.57
N GLU A 199 7.07 -26.94 0.71
CA GLU A 199 8.07 -26.96 1.77
C GLU A 199 7.91 -25.72 2.65
N ARG A 200 7.78 -25.92 3.95
CA ARG A 200 7.62 -24.81 4.92
C ARG A 200 8.81 -23.83 4.89
N SER A 201 9.99 -24.30 4.53
CA SER A 201 11.22 -23.53 4.39
C SER A 201 11.15 -22.46 3.28
N LEU A 202 10.20 -22.59 2.35
CA LEU A 202 9.99 -21.67 1.24
C LEU A 202 9.10 -20.47 1.62
N PHE A 203 8.64 -20.39 2.87
CA PHE A 203 7.70 -19.34 3.29
C PHE A 203 8.18 -18.60 4.52
N GLY A 204 7.83 -17.34 4.53
CA GLY A 204 7.99 -16.46 5.67
C GLY A 204 9.44 -15.97 5.89
N MET A 205 9.54 -15.06 6.79
CA MET A 205 10.79 -14.43 7.20
C MET A 205 11.64 -15.41 8.01
N LYS A 206 12.95 -15.44 7.75
CA LYS A 206 13.95 -16.16 8.56
C LYS A 206 14.59 -15.20 9.58
N ILE A 207 15.31 -15.75 10.54
CA ILE A 207 16.04 -14.96 11.56
C ILE A 207 17.10 -14.07 10.90
N SER A 208 17.78 -14.58 9.86
CA SER A 208 18.75 -13.81 9.07
C SER A 208 18.13 -12.59 8.40
N ASP A 209 16.90 -12.77 7.85
CA ASP A 209 16.20 -11.68 7.18
C ASP A 209 15.75 -10.60 8.17
N ALA A 210 15.26 -11.03 9.35
CA ALA A 210 14.90 -10.12 10.42
C ALA A 210 16.12 -9.35 10.95
N ASP A 211 17.29 -9.99 11.00
CA ASP A 211 18.53 -9.34 11.42
C ASP A 211 19.04 -8.32 10.38
N SER A 212 19.00 -8.69 9.09
CA SER A 212 19.32 -7.78 7.99
C SER A 212 18.38 -6.56 7.99
N LEU A 213 17.06 -6.79 8.03
CA LEU A 213 16.07 -5.70 8.06
C LEU A 213 16.24 -4.82 9.31
N LYS A 214 16.52 -5.40 10.48
CA LYS A 214 16.80 -4.65 11.71
C LYS A 214 17.97 -3.68 11.53
N GLN A 215 19.06 -4.10 10.87
CA GLN A 215 20.19 -3.22 10.61
C GLN A 215 19.80 -2.09 9.65
N CYS A 216 19.05 -2.39 8.59
CA CYS A 216 18.54 -1.39 7.67
C CYS A 216 17.63 -0.36 8.38
N ILE A 217 16.71 -0.82 9.22
CA ILE A 217 15.83 0.07 10.00
C ILE A 217 16.60 1.00 10.93
N LYS A 218 17.74 0.54 11.48
CA LYS A 218 18.58 1.38 12.35
C LYS A 218 19.30 2.50 11.61
N THR A 219 19.59 2.31 10.34
CA THR A 219 20.43 3.22 9.55
C THR A 219 19.63 4.12 8.61
N THR A 220 18.38 3.75 8.32
CA THR A 220 17.51 4.58 7.46
C THR A 220 16.91 5.74 8.24
N ASP A 221 16.88 6.91 7.61
CA ASP A 221 16.23 8.13 8.07
C ASP A 221 15.16 8.65 7.10
N VAL A 222 14.85 7.89 6.05
CA VAL A 222 13.83 8.23 5.03
C VAL A 222 12.64 7.28 5.01
N LEU A 223 12.80 6.03 5.49
CA LEU A 223 11.72 5.05 5.49
C LEU A 223 10.62 5.46 6.46
N THR A 224 9.42 5.73 5.94
CA THR A 224 8.25 6.13 6.72
C THR A 224 7.21 5.03 6.84
N THR A 225 7.17 4.12 5.89
CA THR A 225 6.18 3.04 5.82
C THR A 225 6.86 1.70 5.66
N LEU A 226 6.65 0.81 6.62
CA LEU A 226 7.14 -0.57 6.58
C LEU A 226 5.97 -1.54 6.71
N MET A 227 5.78 -2.35 5.68
CA MET A 227 4.71 -3.35 5.63
C MET A 227 5.30 -4.74 5.45
N LEU A 228 5.02 -5.63 6.38
CA LEU A 228 5.51 -7.02 6.41
C LEU A 228 4.36 -8.02 6.52
N PRO A 229 3.35 -7.97 5.62
CA PRO A 229 2.20 -8.85 5.70
C PRO A 229 2.58 -10.30 5.36
N ALA A 230 1.92 -11.26 5.98
CA ALA A 230 2.00 -12.69 5.65
C ALA A 230 3.42 -13.30 5.68
N ASN A 231 4.29 -12.81 6.55
CA ASN A 231 5.69 -13.24 6.69
C ASN A 231 5.90 -14.33 7.74
N LEU A 232 4.84 -14.89 8.31
CA LEU A 232 4.89 -15.85 9.42
C LEU A 232 5.63 -15.32 10.66
N ILE A 233 5.69 -13.99 10.84
CA ILE A 233 6.36 -13.35 11.96
C ILE A 233 5.70 -13.79 13.27
N ASP A 234 6.46 -14.44 14.10
CA ASP A 234 6.12 -14.78 15.48
C ASP A 234 6.76 -13.79 16.48
N ASP A 235 6.60 -14.05 17.76
CA ASP A 235 7.10 -13.17 18.80
C ASP A 235 8.63 -13.10 18.86
N ASP A 236 9.36 -14.13 18.39
CA ASP A 236 10.81 -14.16 18.38
C ASP A 236 11.37 -13.35 17.22
N LEU A 237 10.83 -13.52 16.00
CA LEU A 237 11.15 -12.66 14.86
C LEU A 237 10.81 -11.20 15.13
N LEU A 238 9.64 -10.95 15.72
CA LEU A 238 9.26 -9.59 16.10
C LEU A 238 10.25 -9.00 17.11
N ARG A 239 10.74 -9.78 18.08
CA ARG A 239 11.76 -9.32 19.04
C ARG A 239 13.05 -8.88 18.35
N GLN A 240 13.47 -9.59 17.28
CA GLN A 240 14.62 -9.16 16.48
C GLN A 240 14.36 -7.80 15.80
N LEU A 241 13.22 -7.66 15.13
CA LEU A 241 12.82 -6.42 14.44
C LEU A 241 12.71 -5.24 15.40
N MET A 242 12.20 -5.47 16.62
CA MET A 242 12.11 -4.46 17.67
C MET A 242 13.46 -3.82 18.00
N GLY A 243 14.56 -4.54 17.83
CA GLY A 243 15.91 -4.00 18.00
C GLY A 243 16.28 -2.87 17.02
N GLY A 244 15.57 -2.77 15.89
CA GLY A 244 15.64 -1.64 14.96
C GLY A 244 14.57 -0.59 15.22
N LEU A 245 13.33 -1.05 15.37
CA LEU A 245 12.14 -0.20 15.45
C LEU A 245 12.11 0.72 16.68
N ILE A 246 12.60 0.26 17.85
CA ILE A 246 12.41 0.99 19.11
C ILE A 246 13.11 2.35 19.15
N ASN A 247 14.16 2.53 18.36
CA ASN A 247 14.94 3.77 18.27
C ASN A 247 14.76 4.49 16.92
N ASN A 248 13.96 3.92 16.03
CA ASN A 248 13.67 4.57 14.75
C ASN A 248 12.65 5.68 14.99
N SER A 249 12.87 6.84 14.38
CA SER A 249 12.04 8.04 14.52
C SER A 249 11.38 8.47 13.20
N THR A 250 11.45 7.65 12.16
CA THR A 250 10.93 7.99 10.83
C THR A 250 9.73 7.13 10.44
N ILE A 251 9.67 5.87 10.91
CA ILE A 251 8.57 4.96 10.57
C ILE A 251 7.31 5.38 11.32
N THR A 252 6.35 5.86 10.54
CA THR A 252 5.03 6.29 11.01
C THR A 252 3.95 5.25 10.73
N HIS A 253 4.13 4.40 9.71
CA HIS A 253 3.18 3.38 9.31
C HIS A 253 3.82 2.00 9.40
N LEU A 254 3.19 1.10 10.15
CA LEU A 254 3.70 -0.25 10.40
C LEU A 254 2.60 -1.29 10.20
N ASP A 255 2.83 -2.23 9.29
CA ASP A 255 1.91 -3.33 9.02
C ASP A 255 2.56 -4.69 9.31
N PHE A 256 1.98 -5.41 10.25
CA PHE A 256 2.29 -6.80 10.59
C PHE A 256 1.07 -7.71 10.42
N SER A 257 0.16 -7.38 9.52
CA SER A 257 -1.04 -8.20 9.29
C SER A 257 -0.70 -9.60 8.77
N HIS A 258 -1.63 -10.54 8.99
CA HIS A 258 -1.51 -11.93 8.52
C HIS A 258 -0.25 -12.67 9.03
N ASN A 259 0.11 -12.45 10.30
CA ASN A 259 1.28 -13.03 10.93
C ASN A 259 0.89 -13.97 12.12
N LYS A 260 1.83 -14.30 12.98
CA LYS A 260 1.64 -15.19 14.13
C LYS A 260 1.94 -14.52 15.47
N ILE A 261 1.74 -13.21 15.52
CA ILE A 261 2.01 -12.40 16.70
C ILE A 261 1.01 -12.76 17.81
N THR A 262 1.53 -13.06 19.01
CA THR A 262 0.71 -13.39 20.18
C THR A 262 0.71 -12.26 21.22
N ASN A 263 0.26 -12.56 22.43
CA ASN A 263 0.27 -11.60 23.54
C ASN A 263 1.68 -11.08 23.88
N HIS A 264 2.72 -11.90 23.70
CA HIS A 264 4.10 -11.49 23.93
C HIS A 264 4.55 -10.45 22.90
N GLY A 265 4.22 -10.66 21.63
CA GLY A 265 4.46 -9.69 20.57
C GLY A 265 3.67 -8.40 20.78
N ALA A 266 2.39 -8.50 21.14
CA ALA A 266 1.58 -7.33 21.49
C ALA A 266 2.20 -6.51 22.64
N ARG A 267 2.80 -7.17 23.65
CA ARG A 267 3.56 -6.51 24.73
C ARG A 267 4.82 -5.80 24.20
N LEU A 268 5.51 -6.38 23.21
CA LEU A 268 6.66 -5.74 22.57
C LEU A 268 6.22 -4.49 21.79
N LEU A 269 5.17 -4.60 20.98
CA LEU A 269 4.62 -3.48 20.20
C LEU A 269 4.08 -2.36 21.11
N ALA A 270 3.50 -2.70 22.26
CA ALA A 270 3.08 -1.72 23.25
C ALA A 270 4.22 -0.80 23.72
N LYS A 271 5.49 -1.23 23.63
CA LYS A 271 6.64 -0.37 23.92
C LYS A 271 6.89 0.68 22.84
N LEU A 272 6.54 0.38 21.57
CA LEU A 272 6.62 1.36 20.47
C LEU A 272 5.58 2.47 20.64
N LEU A 273 4.47 2.17 21.30
CA LEU A 273 3.37 3.12 21.55
C LEU A 273 3.62 4.01 22.79
N GLY A 274 4.86 4.12 23.27
CA GLY A 274 5.20 5.01 24.37
C GLY A 274 5.05 6.49 24.00
N SER A 275 5.24 7.39 24.98
CA SER A 275 5.06 8.84 24.83
C SER A 275 5.98 9.53 23.81
N ARG A 276 7.00 8.85 23.31
CA ARG A 276 7.90 9.33 22.25
C ARG A 276 7.63 8.66 20.89
N SER A 277 6.54 7.93 20.78
CA SER A 277 6.17 7.26 19.54
C SER A 277 5.90 8.29 18.44
N VAL A 278 6.39 7.97 17.23
CA VAL A 278 6.05 8.70 15.99
C VAL A 278 5.04 7.91 15.16
N LEU A 279 4.66 6.70 15.62
CA LEU A 279 3.78 5.80 14.90
C LEU A 279 2.36 6.36 14.86
N THR A 280 1.84 6.53 13.65
CA THR A 280 0.47 7.03 13.38
C THR A 280 -0.48 5.92 12.93
N CYS A 281 0.02 4.88 12.27
CA CYS A 281 -0.77 3.76 11.81
C CYS A 281 -0.11 2.43 12.21
N LEU A 282 -0.89 1.54 12.86
CA LEU A 282 -0.46 0.20 13.23
C LEU A 282 -1.51 -0.83 12.81
N ASN A 283 -1.12 -1.69 11.87
CA ASN A 283 -1.95 -2.79 11.41
C ASN A 283 -1.46 -4.13 11.99
N LEU A 284 -2.31 -4.78 12.79
CA LEU A 284 -2.10 -6.09 13.42
C LEU A 284 -3.22 -7.08 13.05
N ALA A 285 -3.92 -6.83 11.95
CA ALA A 285 -5.02 -7.68 11.51
C ALA A 285 -4.56 -9.12 11.26
N ASP A 286 -5.44 -10.07 11.55
CA ASP A 286 -5.21 -11.51 11.34
C ASP A 286 -3.91 -11.99 11.99
N ASN A 287 -3.88 -11.88 13.31
CA ASN A 287 -2.84 -12.38 14.19
C ASN A 287 -3.43 -13.29 15.29
N GLN A 288 -2.67 -13.60 16.33
CA GLN A 288 -3.07 -14.48 17.41
C GLN A 288 -3.08 -13.74 18.77
N ILE A 289 -3.50 -12.49 18.76
CA ILE A 289 -3.54 -11.64 19.96
C ILE A 289 -4.80 -11.95 20.75
N HIS A 290 -4.62 -12.36 22.02
CA HIS A 290 -5.70 -12.68 22.96
C HIS A 290 -5.92 -11.54 23.95
N ALA A 291 -6.75 -11.78 24.95
CA ALA A 291 -7.16 -10.79 25.95
C ALA A 291 -5.99 -10.08 26.65
N GLU A 292 -4.93 -10.79 27.01
CA GLU A 292 -3.75 -10.20 27.64
C GLU A 292 -3.02 -9.22 26.70
N GLY A 293 -2.97 -9.54 25.39
CA GLY A 293 -2.43 -8.62 24.38
C GLY A 293 -3.24 -7.32 24.30
N GLY A 294 -4.58 -7.44 24.30
CA GLY A 294 -5.48 -6.28 24.37
C GLY A 294 -5.22 -5.38 25.59
N LYS A 295 -4.97 -5.99 26.75
CA LYS A 295 -4.60 -5.24 27.98
C LYS A 295 -3.26 -4.48 27.83
N TYR A 296 -2.24 -5.11 27.19
CA TYR A 296 -0.96 -4.42 26.97
C TYR A 296 -1.11 -3.24 26.03
N LEU A 297 -1.83 -3.41 24.93
CA LEU A 297 -2.09 -2.36 23.97
C LEU A 297 -2.94 -1.23 24.60
N GLY A 298 -4.02 -1.55 25.32
CA GLY A 298 -4.85 -0.55 25.98
C GLY A 298 -4.06 0.30 26.99
N ARG A 299 -3.17 -0.33 27.78
CA ARG A 299 -2.30 0.42 28.72
C ARG A 299 -1.34 1.37 27.99
N ALA A 300 -0.83 0.97 26.82
CA ALA A 300 0.05 1.80 26.02
C ALA A 300 -0.71 2.97 25.38
N LEU A 301 -1.88 2.70 24.81
CA LEU A 301 -2.74 3.71 24.19
C LEU A 301 -3.17 4.81 25.13
N ARG A 302 -3.34 4.51 26.41
CA ARG A 302 -3.68 5.50 27.45
C ARG A 302 -2.69 6.68 27.53
N ARG A 303 -1.43 6.47 27.14
CA ARG A 303 -0.35 7.46 27.18
C ARG A 303 0.18 7.82 25.80
N ASN A 304 -0.36 7.20 24.79
CA ASN A 304 0.05 7.45 23.41
C ASN A 304 -0.74 8.64 22.86
N GLU A 305 -0.03 9.56 22.22
CA GLU A 305 -0.57 10.78 21.62
C GLU A 305 -0.32 10.86 20.12
N SER A 306 0.23 9.79 19.51
CA SER A 306 0.63 9.78 18.11
C SER A 306 -0.21 8.87 17.21
N LEU A 307 -0.73 7.75 17.75
CA LEU A 307 -1.44 6.76 16.95
C LEU A 307 -2.82 7.26 16.55
N ILE A 308 -3.07 7.29 15.25
CA ILE A 308 -4.34 7.73 14.64
C ILE A 308 -5.16 6.51 14.23
N GLU A 309 -4.51 5.46 13.74
CA GLU A 309 -5.17 4.26 13.22
C GLU A 309 -4.62 3.00 13.88
N LEU A 310 -5.52 2.14 14.39
CA LEU A 310 -5.21 0.82 14.91
C LEU A 310 -6.15 -0.22 14.31
N ASN A 311 -5.56 -1.20 13.62
CA ASN A 311 -6.30 -2.33 13.08
C ASN A 311 -5.94 -3.61 13.84
N LEU A 312 -6.93 -4.19 14.53
CA LEU A 312 -6.84 -5.46 15.26
C LEU A 312 -7.84 -6.50 14.75
N ARG A 313 -8.38 -6.30 13.53
CA ARG A 313 -9.34 -7.21 12.90
C ARG A 313 -8.82 -8.66 12.92
N LEU A 314 -9.74 -9.64 13.04
CA LEU A 314 -9.40 -11.08 12.99
C LEU A 314 -8.32 -11.49 14.01
N ASN A 315 -8.45 -11.03 15.24
CA ASN A 315 -7.66 -11.50 16.37
C ASN A 315 -8.54 -12.33 17.34
N ARG A 316 -8.05 -12.61 18.52
CA ARG A 316 -8.72 -13.42 19.54
C ARG A 316 -8.84 -12.67 20.86
N LEU A 317 -9.15 -11.36 20.77
CA LEU A 317 -9.20 -10.49 21.96
C LEU A 317 -10.20 -10.96 23.00
N THR A 318 -11.30 -11.56 22.57
CA THR A 318 -12.46 -11.87 23.38
C THR A 318 -13.02 -10.63 24.07
N ASP A 319 -14.14 -10.78 24.76
CA ASP A 319 -14.79 -9.67 25.43
C ASP A 319 -13.91 -8.98 26.48
N ASN A 320 -13.16 -9.77 27.26
CA ASN A 320 -12.22 -9.24 28.26
C ASN A 320 -11.08 -8.39 27.66
N GLY A 321 -10.56 -8.79 26.49
CA GLY A 321 -9.50 -8.05 25.80
C GLY A 321 -10.02 -6.77 25.17
N GLY A 322 -11.21 -6.84 24.53
CA GLY A 322 -11.91 -5.69 23.98
C GLY A 322 -12.18 -4.63 25.05
N LYS A 323 -12.79 -5.03 26.16
CA LYS A 323 -13.00 -4.16 27.34
C LYS A 323 -11.70 -3.47 27.77
N ALA A 324 -10.64 -4.24 27.99
CA ALA A 324 -9.38 -3.70 28.49
C ALA A 324 -8.70 -2.73 27.51
N LEU A 325 -8.84 -2.99 26.21
CA LEU A 325 -8.37 -2.08 25.15
C LEU A 325 -9.16 -0.77 25.15
N LEU A 326 -10.49 -0.85 25.19
CA LEU A 326 -11.39 0.31 25.18
C LEU A 326 -11.21 1.17 26.46
N GLN A 327 -10.96 0.54 27.61
CA GLN A 327 -10.59 1.27 28.83
C GLN A 327 -9.35 2.13 28.67
N GLY A 328 -8.37 1.67 27.89
CA GLY A 328 -7.18 2.45 27.57
C GLY A 328 -7.47 3.69 26.73
N LEU A 329 -8.57 3.71 26.00
CA LEU A 329 -8.96 4.83 25.14
C LEU A 329 -9.71 5.95 25.86
N ARG A 330 -10.14 5.76 27.13
CA ARG A 330 -10.87 6.81 27.87
C ARG A 330 -10.10 8.12 27.98
N ASP A 331 -8.78 8.03 28.15
CA ASP A 331 -7.88 9.17 28.29
C ASP A 331 -7.09 9.44 26.98
N ASN A 332 -7.41 8.74 25.88
CA ASN A 332 -6.70 8.87 24.61
C ASN A 332 -7.41 9.87 23.70
N GLY A 333 -6.70 10.91 23.29
CA GLY A 333 -7.19 11.97 22.40
C GLY A 333 -6.62 11.91 20.98
N SER A 334 -5.92 10.84 20.58
CA SER A 334 -5.26 10.75 19.27
C SER A 334 -5.87 9.71 18.34
N LEU A 335 -6.36 8.57 18.87
CA LEU A 335 -6.85 7.48 18.04
C LEU A 335 -8.21 7.84 17.41
N GLN A 336 -8.25 7.87 16.08
CA GLN A 336 -9.42 8.22 15.30
C GLN A 336 -10.08 7.02 14.64
N LEU A 337 -9.28 6.05 14.20
CA LEU A 337 -9.74 4.88 13.44
C LEU A 337 -9.38 3.60 14.21
N LEU A 338 -10.40 2.82 14.55
CA LEU A 338 -10.22 1.57 15.28
C LEU A 338 -10.98 0.44 14.61
N ASN A 339 -10.27 -0.61 14.19
CA ASN A 339 -10.90 -1.82 13.68
C ASN A 339 -10.75 -2.96 14.70
N LEU A 340 -11.88 -3.43 15.22
CA LEU A 340 -12.00 -4.56 16.14
C LEU A 340 -12.88 -5.67 15.58
N SER A 341 -13.13 -5.69 14.28
CA SER A 341 -13.98 -6.69 13.68
C SER A 341 -13.46 -8.11 13.87
N ALA A 342 -14.35 -9.07 14.01
CA ALA A 342 -14.01 -10.50 14.18
C ALA A 342 -13.06 -10.78 15.36
N ASN A 343 -13.46 -10.36 16.58
CA ASN A 343 -12.68 -10.54 17.81
C ASN A 343 -13.46 -11.20 18.96
N SER A 344 -14.68 -11.68 18.72
CA SER A 344 -15.59 -12.24 19.73
C SER A 344 -15.87 -11.27 20.89
N LEU A 345 -16.13 -10.01 20.55
CA LEU A 345 -16.53 -8.99 21.52
C LEU A 345 -18.01 -9.15 21.86
N ALA A 346 -18.38 -8.89 23.11
CA ALA A 346 -19.74 -9.05 23.63
C ALA A 346 -20.10 -7.92 24.64
N GLU A 347 -20.89 -8.24 25.67
CA GLU A 347 -21.47 -7.33 26.65
C GLU A 347 -20.47 -6.36 27.29
N GLN A 348 -19.36 -6.87 27.86
CA GLN A 348 -18.40 -6.03 28.59
C GLN A 348 -17.68 -5.02 27.70
N SER A 349 -17.43 -5.39 26.44
CA SER A 349 -16.85 -4.48 25.44
C SER A 349 -17.86 -3.42 25.03
N ALA A 350 -19.13 -3.77 24.88
CA ALA A 350 -20.20 -2.83 24.56
C ALA A 350 -20.44 -1.82 25.68
N ASP A 351 -20.44 -2.26 26.94
CA ASP A 351 -20.55 -1.40 28.11
C ASP A 351 -19.42 -0.38 28.18
N GLU A 352 -18.21 -0.85 27.93
CA GLU A 352 -17.04 0.02 27.91
C GLU A 352 -17.07 1.02 26.75
N LEU A 353 -17.51 0.56 25.57
CA LEU A 353 -17.70 1.42 24.40
C LEU A 353 -18.77 2.49 24.67
N SER A 354 -19.90 2.09 25.27
CA SER A 354 -20.97 3.01 25.66
C SER A 354 -20.47 4.06 26.66
N THR A 355 -19.59 3.66 27.57
CA THR A 355 -18.90 4.60 28.46
C THR A 355 -17.99 5.54 27.67
N LEU A 356 -17.18 5.01 26.74
CA LEU A 356 -16.24 5.78 25.92
C LEU A 356 -16.94 6.87 25.09
N PHE A 357 -18.10 6.58 24.52
CA PHE A 357 -18.86 7.52 23.71
C PHE A 357 -19.44 8.71 24.52
N GLN A 358 -19.50 8.60 25.83
CA GLN A 358 -19.93 9.70 26.73
C GLN A 358 -18.77 10.64 27.09
N PHE A 359 -17.50 10.26 26.78
CA PHE A 359 -16.36 11.13 27.08
C PHE A 359 -16.19 12.19 25.98
N PRO A 360 -16.20 13.50 26.36
CA PRO A 360 -16.15 14.59 25.39
C PRO A 360 -14.78 14.75 24.69
N HIS A 361 -13.75 14.08 25.20
CA HIS A 361 -12.37 14.17 24.68
C HIS A 361 -11.96 12.99 23.79
N SER A 362 -12.86 12.04 23.53
CA SER A 362 -12.58 10.93 22.62
C SER A 362 -12.40 11.46 21.19
N ALA A 363 -11.25 11.19 20.60
CA ALA A 363 -10.97 11.52 19.20
C ALA A 363 -11.55 10.49 18.21
N LEU A 364 -12.16 9.43 18.72
CA LEU A 364 -12.60 8.29 17.90
C LEU A 364 -13.69 8.73 16.91
N ALA A 365 -13.35 8.68 15.62
CA ALA A 365 -14.21 9.07 14.53
C ALA A 365 -14.82 7.86 13.79
N ALA A 366 -14.07 6.76 13.69
CA ALA A 366 -14.55 5.54 13.03
C ALA A 366 -14.19 4.30 13.84
N ILE A 367 -15.16 3.39 13.98
CA ILE A 367 -14.95 2.09 14.61
C ILE A 367 -15.66 0.99 13.82
N ASP A 368 -14.94 -0.10 13.58
CA ASP A 368 -15.50 -1.33 12.99
C ASP A 368 -15.59 -2.41 14.06
N LEU A 369 -16.83 -2.80 14.39
CA LEU A 369 -17.20 -3.86 15.33
C LEU A 369 -17.92 -5.00 14.63
N SER A 370 -17.86 -5.07 13.31
CA SER A 370 -18.56 -6.11 12.55
C SER A 370 -18.04 -7.51 12.90
N ASN A 371 -18.85 -8.53 12.66
CA ASN A 371 -18.47 -9.93 12.90
C ASN A 371 -18.08 -10.22 14.36
N ASN A 372 -18.76 -9.63 15.33
CA ASN A 372 -18.60 -9.90 16.74
C ASN A 372 -19.84 -10.59 17.34
N GLU A 373 -19.96 -10.63 18.65
CA GLU A 373 -21.00 -11.39 19.35
C GLU A 373 -22.00 -10.48 20.09
N LEU A 374 -22.12 -9.21 19.68
CA LEU A 374 -23.02 -8.22 20.27
C LEU A 374 -24.50 -8.60 19.99
N ASN A 375 -25.36 -8.49 21.00
CA ASN A 375 -26.79 -8.76 20.95
C ASN A 375 -27.61 -7.45 20.97
N GLU A 376 -28.93 -7.56 20.97
CA GLU A 376 -29.86 -6.42 21.00
C GLU A 376 -29.71 -5.50 22.25
N PRO A 377 -29.50 -6.02 23.49
CA PRO A 377 -29.24 -5.18 24.64
C PRO A 377 -28.03 -4.25 24.49
N GLU A 378 -26.91 -4.79 23.93
CA GLU A 378 -25.68 -4.03 23.71
C GLU A 378 -25.91 -2.93 22.65
N PHE A 379 -26.68 -3.20 21.60
CA PHE A 379 -27.05 -2.19 20.61
C PHE A 379 -27.87 -1.07 21.22
N SER A 380 -28.81 -1.39 22.08
CA SER A 380 -29.62 -0.39 22.81
C SER A 380 -28.76 0.46 23.76
N SER A 381 -27.76 -0.14 24.41
CA SER A 381 -26.79 0.58 25.25
C SER A 381 -25.91 1.53 24.42
N ILE A 382 -25.39 1.07 23.29
CA ILE A 382 -24.63 1.87 22.34
C ILE A 382 -25.46 3.04 21.82
N GLU A 383 -26.71 2.80 21.37
CA GLU A 383 -27.63 3.83 20.90
C GLU A 383 -27.81 4.93 21.93
N SER A 384 -28.11 4.55 23.18
CA SER A 384 -28.33 5.49 24.28
C SER A 384 -27.12 6.37 24.52
N SER A 385 -25.91 5.80 24.44
CA SER A 385 -24.63 6.50 24.66
C SER A 385 -24.26 7.47 23.54
N LEU A 386 -24.72 7.20 22.33
CA LEU A 386 -24.44 8.03 21.14
C LEU A 386 -25.31 9.29 21.06
N SER A 387 -26.35 9.42 21.89
CA SER A 387 -27.31 10.53 21.78
C SER A 387 -26.68 11.93 21.84
N ASN A 388 -25.56 12.08 22.56
CA ASN A 388 -24.81 13.33 22.69
C ASN A 388 -23.40 13.28 22.03
N ASN A 389 -23.09 12.17 21.37
CA ASN A 389 -21.79 12.03 20.69
C ASN A 389 -21.84 12.71 19.34
N MET A 390 -20.87 13.59 19.07
CA MET A 390 -20.72 14.30 17.78
C MET A 390 -19.44 13.92 17.03
N SER A 391 -18.55 13.14 17.63
CA SER A 391 -17.25 12.79 17.05
C SER A 391 -17.30 11.55 16.14
N LEU A 392 -18.20 10.61 16.44
CA LEU A 392 -18.27 9.35 15.71
C LEU A 392 -19.03 9.54 14.39
N THR A 393 -18.32 9.38 13.27
CA THR A 393 -18.82 9.56 11.91
C THR A 393 -18.97 8.24 11.15
N SER A 394 -18.40 7.14 11.67
CA SER A 394 -18.51 5.81 11.08
C SER A 394 -18.56 4.73 12.17
N LEU A 395 -19.58 3.85 12.10
CA LEU A 395 -19.72 2.72 13.00
C LEU A 395 -20.25 1.51 12.20
N ASP A 396 -19.44 0.46 12.09
CA ASP A 396 -19.85 -0.79 11.45
C ASP A 396 -20.21 -1.84 12.52
N LEU A 397 -21.48 -2.24 12.54
CA LEU A 397 -22.03 -3.24 13.45
C LEU A 397 -22.56 -4.49 12.72
N ARG A 398 -22.29 -4.64 11.43
CA ARG A 398 -22.81 -5.76 10.61
C ARG A 398 -22.33 -7.11 11.14
N ASN A 399 -23.14 -8.14 10.88
CA ASN A 399 -22.84 -9.52 11.23
C ASN A 399 -22.57 -9.75 12.73
N ASN A 400 -23.30 -9.05 13.60
CA ASN A 400 -23.43 -9.35 15.01
C ASN A 400 -24.65 -10.26 15.25
N ARG A 401 -24.95 -10.59 16.50
CA ARG A 401 -26.09 -11.46 16.88
C ARG A 401 -27.41 -10.69 16.95
N VAL A 402 -27.59 -9.72 16.10
CA VAL A 402 -28.77 -8.84 16.01
C VAL A 402 -29.46 -8.99 14.68
N SER A 403 -30.81 -8.90 14.69
CA SER A 403 -31.58 -8.91 13.45
C SER A 403 -31.25 -7.71 12.56
N LYS A 404 -31.33 -7.92 11.25
CA LYS A 404 -31.21 -6.80 10.28
C LYS A 404 -32.36 -5.78 10.41
N GLU A 405 -33.45 -6.18 11.03
CA GLU A 405 -34.65 -5.37 11.25
C GLU A 405 -34.65 -4.72 12.66
N SER A 406 -33.49 -4.60 13.28
CA SER A 406 -33.34 -3.97 14.60
C SER A 406 -33.57 -2.47 14.54
N ASP A 407 -34.55 -1.98 15.30
CA ASP A 407 -34.83 -0.56 15.44
C ASP A 407 -33.60 0.21 16.03
N ALA A 408 -32.82 -0.43 16.91
CA ALA A 408 -31.62 0.16 17.48
C ALA A 408 -30.54 0.40 16.42
N LEU A 409 -30.34 -0.57 15.49
CA LEU A 409 -29.39 -0.44 14.40
C LEU A 409 -29.74 0.74 13.47
N ASP A 410 -31.03 0.91 13.15
CA ASP A 410 -31.50 2.00 12.29
C ASP A 410 -31.28 3.36 12.97
N ARG A 411 -31.60 3.48 14.28
CA ARG A 411 -31.38 4.73 15.03
C ARG A 411 -29.89 5.07 15.18
N ILE A 412 -29.04 4.08 15.48
CA ILE A 412 -27.57 4.26 15.48
C ILE A 412 -27.09 4.80 14.13
N SER A 413 -27.53 4.18 13.04
CA SER A 413 -27.15 4.58 11.68
C SER A 413 -27.56 6.03 11.38
N MET A 414 -28.74 6.47 11.85
CA MET A 414 -29.20 7.85 11.69
C MET A 414 -28.32 8.84 12.48
N ILE A 415 -27.94 8.50 13.71
CA ILE A 415 -27.06 9.35 14.55
C ILE A 415 -25.69 9.52 13.89
N VAL A 416 -25.06 8.42 13.50
CA VAL A 416 -23.73 8.42 12.89
C VAL A 416 -23.74 9.20 11.57
N ARG A 417 -24.76 8.97 10.71
CA ARG A 417 -24.91 9.72 9.46
C ARG A 417 -25.13 11.22 9.68
N LYS A 418 -25.86 11.62 10.72
CA LYS A 418 -26.00 13.02 11.08
C LYS A 418 -24.64 13.62 11.43
N ASN A 419 -23.86 12.96 12.29
CA ASN A 419 -22.53 13.41 12.68
C ASN A 419 -21.60 13.56 11.44
N GLU A 420 -21.64 12.60 10.53
CA GLU A 420 -20.88 12.67 9.26
C GLU A 420 -21.25 13.90 8.42
N LEU A 421 -22.54 14.19 8.30
CA LEU A 421 -23.01 15.38 7.56
C LEU A 421 -22.60 16.70 8.25
N ASP A 422 -22.62 16.73 9.58
CA ASP A 422 -22.25 17.92 10.34
C ASP A 422 -20.74 18.15 10.36
N SER A 423 -19.92 17.09 10.30
CA SER A 423 -18.45 17.18 10.19
C SER A 423 -17.95 17.71 8.83
N ARG A 424 -18.79 17.68 7.80
CA ARG A 424 -18.49 18.17 6.44
C ARG A 424 -18.83 19.65 6.23
N LYS A 425 -19.49 20.30 7.24
CA LYS A 425 -19.81 21.74 7.21
C LYS A 425 -18.68 22.57 7.80
#